data_55c928bcdc88289f3b168421c52018e1
#
_entry.id   55c928bcdc88289f3b168421c52018e1
#
_cell.length_a   1.000
_cell.length_b   1.000
_cell.length_c   1.000
_cell.angle_alpha   90.00
_cell.angle_beta   90.00
_cell.angle_gamma   90.00
#
_symmetry.space_group_name_H-M   'P 1'
#
loop_
_entity.id
_entity.type
_entity.pdbx_description
1 polymer ?
#
loop_
_entity_poly.entity_id
_entity_poly.type
_entity_poly.pdbx_seq_one_letter_code
_entity_poly.pdbx_strand_id
1 'polypeptide(L)'
;MGIVITHRQMEFWKRNITAVFGMLVFSIGINLFVVPADLYNGGVLGVSQIIRTIFVKYLHLFSGSTDIAGIINMILNIPLFILAYFSISKNFFARTLVCVLSQTFFLSIVPIPPQPIVADALSASIIGGIFGGAGIGIALRAGGSSGGMDIVGMFFTKKFKGFSVGKISLMLNAVVYGICAVLFGVQTAIYCIIYSAVSMLVTD
;
A
#
# COMPACT_ATOMS: atom_id res chain seq x y z
N MET A 1 -18.07 -22.49 30.18
CA MET A 1 -16.60 -22.53 30.17
C MET A 1 -16.09 -21.23 29.53
N GLY A 2 -15.88 -20.18 30.37
CA GLY A 2 -15.47 -18.86 29.90
C GLY A 2 -14.00 -18.88 29.49
N ILE A 3 -13.73 -18.49 28.25
CA ILE A 3 -12.35 -18.33 27.75
C ILE A 3 -11.75 -17.10 28.46
N VAL A 4 -10.89 -17.34 29.45
CA VAL A 4 -10.10 -16.26 30.08
C VAL A 4 -9.07 -15.79 29.07
N ILE A 5 -9.42 -14.77 28.29
CA ILE A 5 -8.48 -14.13 27.37
C ILE A 5 -7.43 -13.39 28.20
N THR A 6 -6.19 -13.84 28.15
CA THR A 6 -5.09 -13.19 28.86
C THR A 6 -4.91 -11.77 28.30
N HIS A 7 -4.52 -10.78 29.14
CA HIS A 7 -4.32 -9.37 28.73
C HIS A 7 -3.44 -9.25 27.47
N ARG A 8 -2.42 -10.12 27.33
CA ARG A 8 -1.54 -10.21 26.14
C ARG A 8 -2.29 -10.65 24.87
N GLN A 9 -3.28 -11.54 24.99
CA GLN A 9 -4.10 -11.97 23.84
C GLN A 9 -5.05 -10.86 23.41
N MET A 10 -5.62 -10.12 24.36
CA MET A 10 -6.52 -8.98 24.08
C MET A 10 -5.76 -7.86 23.35
N GLU A 11 -4.53 -7.54 23.76
CA GLU A 11 -3.66 -6.58 23.07
C GLU A 11 -3.30 -7.05 21.65
N PHE A 12 -3.06 -8.33 21.45
CA PHE A 12 -2.78 -8.89 20.13
C PHE A 12 -3.98 -8.73 19.19
N TRP A 13 -5.17 -9.06 19.66
CA TRP A 13 -6.40 -8.94 18.87
C TRP A 13 -6.74 -7.48 18.55
N LYS A 14 -6.65 -6.58 19.52
CA LYS A 14 -6.86 -5.14 19.32
C LYS A 14 -5.96 -4.60 18.22
N ARG A 15 -4.66 -4.90 18.26
CA ARG A 15 -3.70 -4.45 17.25
C ARG A 15 -4.02 -5.00 15.87
N ASN A 16 -4.40 -6.27 15.74
CA ASN A 16 -4.76 -6.83 14.45
C ASN A 16 -6.04 -6.20 13.88
N ILE A 17 -7.06 -5.97 14.70
CA ILE A 17 -8.29 -5.28 14.29
C ILE A 17 -7.97 -3.85 13.84
N THR A 18 -7.13 -3.13 14.58
CA THR A 18 -6.67 -1.79 14.19
C THR A 18 -5.93 -1.81 12.85
N ALA A 19 -5.07 -2.81 12.63
CA ALA A 19 -4.35 -2.97 11.36
C ALA A 19 -5.31 -3.24 10.19
N VAL A 20 -6.27 -4.13 10.37
CA VAL A 20 -7.31 -4.45 9.37
C VAL A 20 -8.13 -3.20 9.03
N PHE A 21 -8.54 -2.42 10.05
CA PHE A 21 -9.26 -1.17 9.85
C PHE A 21 -8.41 -0.14 9.08
N GLY A 22 -7.12 -0.02 9.39
CA GLY A 22 -6.20 0.82 8.63
C GLY A 22 -6.15 0.43 7.15
N MET A 23 -6.11 -0.88 6.84
CA MET A 23 -6.10 -1.35 5.46
C MET A 23 -7.44 -1.13 4.74
N LEU A 24 -8.56 -1.13 5.44
CA LEU A 24 -9.86 -0.73 4.88
C LEU A 24 -9.83 0.76 4.48
N VAL A 25 -9.42 1.65 5.39
CA VAL A 25 -9.31 3.10 5.12
C VAL A 25 -8.37 3.35 3.93
N PHE A 26 -7.22 2.67 3.90
CA PHE A 26 -6.27 2.73 2.79
C PHE A 26 -6.93 2.34 1.46
N SER A 27 -7.60 1.18 1.43
CA SER A 27 -8.22 0.64 0.21
C SER A 27 -9.36 1.51 -0.31
N ILE A 28 -10.12 2.15 0.58
CA ILE A 28 -11.12 3.17 0.22
C ILE A 28 -10.45 4.34 -0.51
N GLY A 29 -9.36 4.87 0.04
CA GLY A 29 -8.59 5.95 -0.59
C GLY A 29 -8.08 5.58 -1.97
N ILE A 30 -7.51 4.39 -2.11
CA ILE A 30 -6.97 3.91 -3.38
C ILE A 30 -8.06 3.72 -4.43
N ASN A 31 -9.11 2.93 -4.13
CA ASN A 31 -10.08 2.54 -5.13
C ASN A 31 -11.08 3.66 -5.48
N LEU A 32 -11.37 4.57 -4.56
CA LEU A 32 -12.33 5.65 -4.82
C LEU A 32 -11.69 6.91 -5.40
N PHE A 33 -10.41 7.20 -5.09
CA PHE A 33 -9.78 8.47 -5.48
C PHE A 33 -8.55 8.30 -6.35
N VAL A 34 -7.66 7.36 -6.04
CA VAL A 34 -6.36 7.21 -6.72
C VAL A 34 -6.54 6.51 -8.07
N VAL A 35 -7.14 5.33 -8.07
CA VAL A 35 -7.30 4.50 -9.29
C VAL A 35 -8.18 5.15 -10.34
N PRO A 36 -9.36 5.73 -10.02
CA PRO A 36 -10.21 6.37 -11.03
C PRO A 36 -9.58 7.62 -11.66
N ALA A 37 -8.66 8.28 -10.95
CA ALA A 37 -7.91 9.43 -11.45
C ALA A 37 -6.65 9.04 -12.23
N ASP A 38 -6.47 7.76 -12.55
CA ASP A 38 -5.27 7.19 -13.20
C ASP A 38 -3.97 7.52 -12.43
N LEU A 39 -4.03 7.60 -11.10
CA LEU A 39 -2.90 7.82 -10.23
C LEU A 39 -2.35 6.50 -9.70
N TYR A 40 -1.06 6.50 -9.38
CA TYR A 40 -0.33 5.32 -8.93
C TYR A 40 0.31 5.55 -7.57
N ASN A 41 0.29 4.52 -6.75
CA ASN A 41 0.97 4.53 -5.46
C ASN A 41 2.50 4.41 -5.64
N GLY A 42 3.24 4.62 -4.58
CA GLY A 42 4.66 4.29 -4.55
C GLY A 42 4.91 2.80 -4.22
N GLY A 43 6.18 2.41 -4.31
CA GLY A 43 6.64 1.11 -3.87
C GLY A 43 6.09 -0.08 -4.64
N VAL A 44 5.98 -1.23 -3.97
CA VAL A 44 5.53 -2.49 -4.58
C VAL A 44 4.08 -2.43 -5.03
N LEU A 45 3.21 -1.72 -4.30
CA LEU A 45 1.83 -1.54 -4.72
C LEU A 45 1.75 -0.71 -6.00
N GLY A 46 2.57 0.33 -6.16
CA GLY A 46 2.65 1.11 -7.39
C GLY A 46 3.06 0.26 -8.60
N VAL A 47 4.07 -0.59 -8.43
CA VAL A 47 4.44 -1.58 -9.45
C VAL A 47 3.27 -2.50 -9.78
N SER A 48 2.54 -2.97 -8.77
CA SER A 48 1.35 -3.83 -8.94
C SER A 48 0.25 -3.14 -9.72
N GLN A 49 0.02 -1.84 -9.45
CA GLN A 49 -0.96 -1.02 -10.17
C GLN A 49 -0.55 -0.78 -11.63
N ILE A 50 0.74 -0.57 -11.91
CA ILE A 50 1.26 -0.46 -13.27
C ILE A 50 1.04 -1.76 -14.03
N ILE A 51 1.39 -2.90 -13.44
CA ILE A 51 1.17 -4.24 -14.04
C ILE A 51 -0.33 -4.46 -14.29
N ARG A 52 -1.18 -4.15 -13.31
CA ARG A 52 -2.64 -4.20 -13.46
C ARG A 52 -3.12 -3.35 -14.63
N THR A 53 -2.63 -2.13 -14.78
CA THR A 53 -3.01 -1.23 -15.87
C THR A 53 -2.60 -1.80 -17.22
N ILE A 54 -1.41 -2.39 -17.33
CA ILE A 54 -0.97 -3.08 -18.52
C ILE A 54 -1.91 -4.24 -18.87
N PHE A 55 -2.28 -5.08 -17.91
CA PHE A 55 -3.16 -6.20 -18.14
C PHE A 55 -4.58 -5.77 -18.55
N VAL A 56 -5.14 -4.75 -17.88
CA VAL A 56 -6.52 -4.31 -18.13
C VAL A 56 -6.61 -3.42 -19.38
N LYS A 57 -5.76 -2.39 -19.50
CA LYS A 57 -5.86 -1.40 -20.60
C LYS A 57 -5.22 -1.86 -21.91
N TYR A 58 -4.10 -2.58 -21.86
CA TYR A 58 -3.35 -2.94 -23.08
C TYR A 58 -3.58 -4.38 -23.52
N LEU A 59 -3.72 -5.32 -22.58
CA LEU A 59 -3.94 -6.72 -22.92
C LEU A 59 -5.43 -7.13 -22.89
N HIS A 60 -6.33 -6.23 -22.44
CA HIS A 60 -7.75 -6.48 -22.26
C HIS A 60 -8.08 -7.75 -21.45
N LEU A 61 -7.18 -8.13 -20.56
CA LEU A 61 -7.35 -9.23 -19.62
C LEU A 61 -8.01 -8.70 -18.35
N PHE A 62 -8.89 -9.49 -17.74
CA PHE A 62 -9.55 -9.14 -16.46
C PHE A 62 -10.37 -7.83 -16.49
N SER A 63 -11.19 -7.63 -17.53
CA SER A 63 -12.10 -6.46 -17.70
C SER A 63 -13.28 -6.45 -16.69
N GLY A 64 -13.09 -6.88 -15.46
CA GLY A 64 -14.10 -6.87 -14.40
C GLY A 64 -14.01 -5.64 -13.49
N SER A 65 -15.01 -5.46 -12.63
CA SER A 65 -15.06 -4.40 -11.59
C SER A 65 -14.09 -4.65 -10.41
N THR A 66 -13.42 -5.79 -10.40
CA THR A 66 -12.52 -6.21 -9.31
C THR A 66 -11.10 -5.71 -9.57
N ASP A 67 -10.52 -5.02 -8.60
CA ASP A 67 -9.13 -4.60 -8.69
C ASP A 67 -8.17 -5.76 -8.39
N ILE A 68 -7.42 -6.19 -9.42
CA ILE A 68 -6.42 -7.25 -9.30
C ILE A 68 -5.07 -6.75 -8.76
N ALA A 69 -4.90 -5.43 -8.57
CA ALA A 69 -3.65 -4.87 -8.05
C ALA A 69 -3.30 -5.42 -6.66
N GLY A 70 -4.31 -5.66 -5.81
CA GLY A 70 -4.12 -6.29 -4.50
C GLY A 70 -3.53 -7.70 -4.60
N ILE A 71 -4.03 -8.51 -5.54
CA ILE A 71 -3.54 -9.89 -5.77
C ILE A 71 -2.10 -9.85 -6.28
N ILE A 72 -1.81 -8.99 -7.26
CA ILE A 72 -0.45 -8.81 -7.79
C ILE A 72 0.49 -8.34 -6.69
N ASN A 73 0.07 -7.37 -5.87
CA ASN A 73 0.83 -6.89 -4.72
C ASN A 73 1.13 -8.00 -3.72
N MET A 74 0.17 -8.87 -3.42
CA MET A 74 0.39 -10.02 -2.55
C MET A 74 1.46 -10.96 -3.12
N ILE A 75 1.39 -11.30 -4.42
CA ILE A 75 2.37 -12.15 -5.08
C ILE A 75 3.77 -11.53 -5.03
N LEU A 76 3.90 -10.24 -5.36
CA LEU A 76 5.17 -9.53 -5.31
C LEU A 76 5.74 -9.40 -3.89
N ASN A 77 4.89 -9.45 -2.86
CA ASN A 77 5.32 -9.45 -1.47
C ASN A 77 5.80 -10.82 -0.96
N ILE A 78 5.56 -11.93 -1.66
CA ILE A 78 6.00 -13.28 -1.21
C ILE A 78 7.51 -13.31 -0.90
N PRO A 79 8.42 -12.89 -1.81
CA PRO A 79 9.85 -12.89 -1.51
C PRO A 79 10.21 -11.95 -0.35
N LEU A 80 9.49 -10.83 -0.20
CA LEU A 80 9.69 -9.88 0.89
C LEU A 80 9.22 -10.45 2.24
N PHE A 81 8.17 -11.25 2.24
CA PHE A 81 7.72 -11.99 3.44
C PHE A 81 8.76 -13.00 3.90
N ILE A 82 9.39 -13.73 2.98
CA ILE A 82 10.50 -14.63 3.30
C ILE A 82 11.63 -13.83 3.95
N LEU A 83 11.99 -12.69 3.37
CA LEU A 83 13.01 -11.80 3.93
C LEU A 83 12.62 -11.28 5.32
N ALA A 84 11.38 -10.85 5.53
CA ALA A 84 10.88 -10.35 6.81
C ALA A 84 10.93 -11.42 7.90
N TYR A 85 10.52 -12.64 7.57
CA TYR A 85 10.50 -13.76 8.51
C TYR A 85 11.89 -14.11 9.03
N PHE A 86 12.88 -14.22 8.11
CA PHE A 86 14.23 -14.62 8.47
C PHE A 86 15.12 -13.46 8.99
N SER A 87 14.89 -12.24 8.52
CA SER A 87 15.83 -11.13 8.76
C SER A 87 15.32 -10.07 9.73
N ILE A 88 14.00 -9.94 9.95
CA ILE A 88 13.45 -8.89 10.80
C ILE A 88 12.92 -9.47 12.11
N SER A 89 11.66 -9.92 12.14
CA SER A 89 11.07 -10.64 13.28
C SER A 89 9.78 -11.35 12.89
N LYS A 90 9.49 -12.47 13.60
CA LYS A 90 8.25 -13.25 13.38
C LYS A 90 6.99 -12.44 13.70
N ASN A 91 7.01 -11.59 14.71
CA ASN A 91 5.86 -10.76 15.08
C ASN A 91 5.57 -9.68 14.04
N PHE A 92 6.61 -9.04 13.49
CA PHE A 92 6.47 -8.08 12.40
C PHE A 92 5.94 -8.78 11.14
N PHE A 93 6.54 -9.92 10.78
CA PHE A 93 6.07 -10.74 9.65
C PHE A 93 4.58 -11.08 9.77
N ALA A 94 4.13 -11.62 10.92
CA ALA A 94 2.75 -12.02 11.12
C ALA A 94 1.77 -10.85 10.95
N ARG A 95 2.08 -9.68 11.52
CA ARG A 95 1.24 -8.47 11.40
C ARG A 95 1.24 -7.89 10.00
N THR A 96 2.40 -7.86 9.36
CA THR A 96 2.52 -7.41 7.97
C THR A 96 1.74 -8.33 7.03
N LEU A 97 1.77 -9.64 7.28
CA LEU A 97 0.96 -10.60 6.52
C LEU A 97 -0.55 -10.31 6.70
N VAL A 98 -1.01 -10.05 7.92
CA VAL A 98 -2.41 -9.64 8.18
C VAL A 98 -2.75 -8.36 7.43
N CYS A 99 -1.88 -7.34 7.45
CA CYS A 99 -2.11 -6.10 6.73
C CYS A 99 -2.23 -6.34 5.21
N VAL A 100 -1.29 -7.06 4.61
CA VAL A 100 -1.27 -7.30 3.15
C VAL A 100 -2.45 -8.16 2.71
N LEU A 101 -2.83 -9.19 3.48
CA LEU A 101 -4.03 -9.99 3.21
C LEU A 101 -5.31 -9.14 3.29
N SER A 102 -5.42 -8.31 4.33
CA SER A 102 -6.56 -7.38 4.49
C SER A 102 -6.60 -6.35 3.37
N GLN A 103 -5.46 -5.80 2.99
CA GLN A 103 -5.34 -4.87 1.86
C GLN A 103 -5.78 -5.53 0.55
N THR A 104 -5.29 -6.73 0.26
CA THR A 104 -5.69 -7.50 -0.93
C THR A 104 -7.19 -7.74 -0.96
N PHE A 105 -7.76 -8.16 0.17
CA PHE A 105 -9.20 -8.37 0.29
C PHE A 105 -10.00 -7.08 0.06
N PHE A 106 -9.65 -5.99 0.74
CA PHE A 106 -10.39 -4.73 0.61
C PHE A 106 -10.21 -4.07 -0.77
N LEU A 107 -9.04 -4.13 -1.39
CA LEU A 107 -8.85 -3.65 -2.76
C LEU A 107 -9.72 -4.44 -3.75
N SER A 108 -9.97 -5.73 -3.48
CA SER A 108 -10.83 -6.54 -4.35
C SER A 108 -12.32 -6.28 -4.17
N ILE A 109 -12.79 -5.88 -2.98
CA ILE A 109 -14.22 -5.69 -2.70
C ILE A 109 -14.69 -4.23 -2.77
N VAL A 110 -13.81 -3.26 -2.47
CA VAL A 110 -14.13 -1.84 -2.63
C VAL A 110 -14.23 -1.54 -4.12
N PRO A 111 -15.40 -1.11 -4.63
CA PRO A 111 -15.57 -0.89 -6.06
C PRO A 111 -14.75 0.29 -6.56
N ILE A 112 -14.25 0.18 -7.79
CA ILE A 112 -13.65 1.30 -8.51
C ILE A 112 -14.76 1.99 -9.30
N PRO A 113 -15.08 3.27 -9.03
CA PRO A 113 -16.06 4.00 -9.79
C PRO A 113 -15.63 4.12 -11.26
N PRO A 114 -16.56 4.01 -12.22
CA PRO A 114 -16.25 4.13 -13.65
C PRO A 114 -15.81 5.53 -14.06
N GLN A 115 -16.15 6.52 -13.25
CA GLN A 115 -15.69 7.90 -13.39
C GLN A 115 -15.10 8.38 -12.07
N PRO A 116 -14.06 9.25 -12.10
CA PRO A 116 -13.51 9.84 -10.89
C PRO A 116 -14.58 10.55 -10.06
N ILE A 117 -14.66 10.28 -8.76
CA ILE A 117 -15.55 11.00 -7.81
C ILE A 117 -15.17 12.49 -7.76
N VAL A 118 -13.88 12.77 -7.90
CA VAL A 118 -13.33 14.11 -7.95
C VAL A 118 -12.68 14.28 -9.32
N ALA A 119 -13.22 15.18 -10.14
CA ALA A 119 -12.78 15.38 -11.52
C ALA A 119 -11.35 15.97 -11.63
N ASP A 120 -10.92 16.73 -10.62
CA ASP A 120 -9.58 17.30 -10.59
C ASP A 120 -8.57 16.35 -9.99
N ALA A 121 -7.55 15.98 -10.78
CA ALA A 121 -6.50 15.02 -10.39
C ALA A 121 -5.65 15.50 -9.20
N LEU A 122 -5.46 16.82 -9.03
CA LEU A 122 -4.77 17.38 -7.87
C LEU A 122 -5.56 17.12 -6.59
N SER A 123 -6.86 17.46 -6.60
CA SER A 123 -7.75 17.19 -5.46
C SER A 123 -7.87 15.69 -5.17
N ALA A 124 -7.96 14.86 -6.20
CA ALA A 124 -7.96 13.40 -6.05
C ALA A 124 -6.66 12.88 -5.41
N SER A 125 -5.50 13.44 -5.80
CA SER A 125 -4.20 13.07 -5.22
C SER A 125 -4.10 13.46 -3.74
N ILE A 126 -4.62 14.64 -3.36
CA ILE A 126 -4.61 15.10 -1.96
C ILE A 126 -5.54 14.24 -1.10
N ILE A 127 -6.79 14.04 -1.54
CA ILE A 127 -7.78 13.24 -0.79
C ILE A 127 -7.33 11.80 -0.68
N GLY A 128 -6.90 11.21 -1.80
CA GLY A 128 -6.34 9.86 -1.82
C GLY A 128 -5.13 9.72 -0.90
N GLY A 129 -4.25 10.73 -0.87
CA GLY A 129 -3.09 10.80 0.02
C GLY A 129 -3.47 10.85 1.49
N ILE A 130 -4.52 11.59 1.86
CA ILE A 130 -5.04 11.65 3.23
C ILE A 130 -5.56 10.28 3.67
N PHE A 131 -6.41 9.64 2.87
CA PHE A 131 -6.93 8.30 3.18
C PHE A 131 -5.82 7.25 3.18
N GLY A 132 -4.93 7.29 2.18
CA GLY A 132 -3.80 6.38 2.06
C GLY A 132 -2.86 6.50 3.26
N GLY A 133 -2.45 7.71 3.59
CA GLY A 133 -1.57 8.01 4.75
C GLY A 133 -2.21 7.65 6.08
N ALA A 134 -3.49 8.00 6.30
CA ALA A 134 -4.21 7.62 7.50
C ALA A 134 -4.29 6.10 7.67
N GLY A 135 -4.61 5.37 6.59
CA GLY A 135 -4.67 3.91 6.61
C GLY A 135 -3.33 3.27 6.95
N ILE A 136 -2.24 3.72 6.31
CA ILE A 136 -0.87 3.26 6.59
C ILE A 136 -0.47 3.62 8.03
N GLY A 137 -0.71 4.85 8.48
CA GLY A 137 -0.37 5.30 9.83
C GLY A 137 -1.07 4.48 10.91
N ILE A 138 -2.35 4.14 10.72
CA ILE A 138 -3.11 3.25 11.63
C ILE A 138 -2.47 1.86 11.67
N ALA A 139 -2.10 1.29 10.52
CA ALA A 139 -1.47 -0.04 10.44
C ALA A 139 -0.08 -0.06 11.08
N LEU A 140 0.74 0.99 10.87
CA LEU A 140 2.06 1.12 11.48
C LEU A 140 1.98 1.23 13.01
N ARG A 141 1.01 2.02 13.54
CA ARG A 141 0.75 2.11 14.98
C ARG A 141 0.30 0.77 15.58
N ALA A 142 -0.36 -0.06 14.81
CA ALA A 142 -0.68 -1.43 15.19
C ALA A 142 0.54 -2.37 15.19
N GLY A 143 1.67 -1.91 14.63
CA GLY A 143 2.93 -2.66 14.51
C GLY A 143 2.97 -3.60 13.31
N GLY A 144 2.12 -3.36 12.31
CA GLY A 144 2.16 -3.96 10.98
C GLY A 144 2.81 -3.03 9.95
N SER A 145 2.73 -3.40 8.70
CA SER A 145 3.18 -2.61 7.54
C SER A 145 2.30 -2.98 6.34
N SER A 146 2.17 -2.06 5.38
CA SER A 146 1.52 -2.35 4.09
C SER A 146 2.34 -3.32 3.21
N GLY A 147 3.46 -3.83 3.71
CA GLY A 147 4.39 -4.68 2.98
C GLY A 147 5.37 -3.88 2.12
N GLY A 148 5.92 -4.55 1.10
CA GLY A 148 6.70 -3.89 0.08
C GLY A 148 7.95 -3.18 0.60
N MET A 149 7.98 -1.87 0.37
CA MET A 149 9.15 -1.04 0.62
C MET A 149 9.54 -0.92 2.10
N ASP A 150 8.57 -1.00 3.00
CA ASP A 150 8.82 -0.94 4.44
C ASP A 150 9.67 -2.15 4.88
N ILE A 151 9.39 -3.34 4.33
CA ILE A 151 10.17 -4.55 4.60
C ILE A 151 11.61 -4.37 4.08
N VAL A 152 11.75 -3.89 2.85
CA VAL A 152 13.05 -3.64 2.23
C VAL A 152 13.82 -2.59 3.04
N GLY A 153 13.18 -1.48 3.37
CA GLY A 153 13.76 -0.40 4.16
C GLY A 153 14.22 -0.87 5.53
N MET A 154 13.40 -1.62 6.26
CA MET A 154 13.77 -2.19 7.56
C MET A 154 14.92 -3.18 7.46
N PHE A 155 14.94 -4.02 6.42
CA PHE A 155 16.04 -4.95 6.19
C PHE A 155 17.39 -4.21 6.00
N PHE A 156 17.40 -3.22 5.09
CA PHE A 156 18.62 -2.45 4.79
C PHE A 156 19.09 -1.64 6.00
N THR A 157 18.17 -1.01 6.74
CA THR A 157 18.51 -0.26 7.95
C THR A 157 19.12 -1.17 9.03
N LYS A 158 18.65 -2.42 9.14
CA LYS A 158 19.18 -3.39 10.09
C LYS A 158 20.55 -3.93 9.66
N LYS A 159 20.79 -4.08 8.36
CA LYS A 159 22.01 -4.71 7.82
C LYS A 159 23.13 -3.73 7.55
N PHE A 160 22.82 -2.49 7.18
CA PHE A 160 23.82 -1.50 6.76
C PHE A 160 23.68 -0.20 7.55
N LYS A 161 24.77 0.21 8.22
CA LYS A 161 24.85 1.50 8.92
C LYS A 161 24.81 2.65 7.90
N GLY A 162 23.97 3.66 8.13
CA GLY A 162 23.86 4.85 7.27
C GLY A 162 22.70 4.81 6.25
N PHE A 163 21.99 3.70 6.12
CA PHE A 163 20.74 3.64 5.36
C PHE A 163 19.55 3.94 6.26
N SER A 164 18.58 4.68 5.74
CA SER A 164 17.29 4.88 6.39
C SER A 164 16.18 4.31 5.51
N VAL A 165 15.08 3.86 6.15
CA VAL A 165 13.87 3.36 5.43
C VAL A 165 13.41 4.39 4.41
N GLY A 166 13.37 5.68 4.79
CA GLY A 166 12.94 6.76 3.92
C GLY A 166 13.80 6.95 2.67
N LYS A 167 15.14 6.84 2.78
CA LYS A 167 16.03 6.97 1.61
C LYS A 167 15.76 5.86 0.59
N ILE A 168 15.58 4.63 1.03
CA ILE A 168 15.32 3.48 0.16
C ILE A 168 13.94 3.61 -0.49
N SER A 169 12.93 3.98 0.30
CA SER A 169 11.58 4.24 -0.23
C SER A 169 11.59 5.35 -1.28
N LEU A 170 12.34 6.45 -1.03
CA LEU A 170 12.48 7.56 -1.98
C LEU A 170 13.12 7.12 -3.31
N MET A 171 14.21 6.35 -3.25
CA MET A 171 14.89 5.85 -4.46
C MET A 171 13.97 4.96 -5.31
N LEU A 172 13.23 4.07 -4.66
CA LEU A 172 12.35 3.15 -5.37
C LEU A 172 11.08 3.84 -5.86
N ASN A 173 10.53 4.79 -5.10
CA ASN A 173 9.44 5.63 -5.57
C ASN A 173 9.86 6.48 -6.78
N ALA A 174 11.09 6.99 -6.80
CA ALA A 174 11.61 7.72 -7.96
C ALA A 174 11.64 6.86 -9.22
N VAL A 175 12.00 5.56 -9.10
CA VAL A 175 11.94 4.61 -10.22
C VAL A 175 10.48 4.39 -10.68
N VAL A 176 9.56 4.14 -9.74
CA VAL A 176 8.13 3.92 -10.06
C VAL A 176 7.54 5.14 -10.76
N TYR A 177 7.77 6.35 -10.22
CA TYR A 177 7.25 7.58 -10.82
C TYR A 177 7.95 7.95 -12.11
N GLY A 178 9.23 7.59 -12.29
CA GLY A 178 9.92 7.69 -13.56
C GLY A 178 9.27 6.83 -14.63
N ILE A 179 8.92 5.58 -14.31
CA ILE A 179 8.15 4.70 -15.19
C ILE A 179 6.78 5.29 -15.50
N CYS A 180 6.08 5.82 -14.49
CA CYS A 180 4.79 6.50 -14.68
C CYS A 180 4.92 7.70 -15.63
N ALA A 181 5.98 8.51 -15.52
CA ALA A 181 6.21 9.64 -16.40
C ALA A 181 6.39 9.22 -17.87
N VAL A 182 7.08 8.12 -18.10
CA VAL A 182 7.32 7.58 -19.46
C VAL A 182 6.07 6.93 -20.04
N LEU A 183 5.33 6.14 -19.26
CA LEU A 183 4.17 5.37 -19.74
C LEU A 183 2.88 6.18 -19.79
N PHE A 184 2.68 7.08 -18.82
CA PHE A 184 1.39 7.77 -18.60
C PHE A 184 1.50 9.30 -18.67
N GLY A 185 2.71 9.82 -18.85
CA GLY A 185 2.99 11.25 -18.97
C GLY A 185 3.47 11.89 -17.66
N VAL A 186 4.23 12.98 -17.83
CA VAL A 186 4.86 13.73 -16.72
C VAL A 186 3.82 14.28 -15.73
N GLN A 187 2.66 14.71 -16.22
CA GLN A 187 1.58 15.26 -15.38
C GLN A 187 1.07 14.22 -14.38
N THR A 188 0.83 12.99 -14.83
CA THR A 188 0.44 11.86 -13.95
C THR A 188 1.50 11.60 -12.89
N ALA A 189 2.78 11.58 -13.27
CA ALA A 189 3.88 11.38 -12.32
C ALA A 189 3.93 12.49 -11.25
N ILE A 190 3.70 13.76 -11.62
CA ILE A 190 3.65 14.88 -10.66
C ILE A 190 2.52 14.65 -9.64
N TYR A 191 1.32 14.29 -10.09
CA TYR A 191 0.21 14.02 -9.17
C TYR A 191 0.45 12.79 -8.28
N CYS A 192 1.12 11.76 -8.79
CA CYS A 192 1.54 10.61 -7.96
C CYS A 192 2.55 11.02 -6.88
N ILE A 193 3.48 11.94 -7.19
CA ILE A 193 4.42 12.49 -6.21
C ILE A 193 3.67 13.30 -5.15
N ILE A 194 2.70 14.13 -5.54
CA ILE A 194 1.87 14.90 -4.60
C ILE A 194 1.09 13.94 -3.69
N TYR A 195 0.43 12.92 -4.27
CA TYR A 195 -0.24 11.87 -3.50
C TYR A 195 0.69 11.25 -2.45
N SER A 196 1.89 10.85 -2.87
CA SER A 196 2.87 10.22 -1.99
C SER A 196 3.36 11.17 -0.89
N ALA A 197 3.60 12.44 -1.21
CA ALA A 197 4.01 13.45 -0.23
C ALA A 197 2.91 13.69 0.82
N VAL A 198 1.65 13.84 0.39
CA VAL A 198 0.51 14.00 1.31
C VAL A 198 0.34 12.73 2.17
N SER A 199 0.42 11.54 1.55
CA SER A 199 0.31 10.28 2.27
C SER A 199 1.40 10.14 3.34
N MET A 200 2.64 10.52 3.03
CA MET A 200 3.75 10.52 4.00
C MET A 200 3.49 11.48 5.17
N LEU A 201 3.07 12.72 4.88
CA LEU A 201 2.77 13.72 5.92
C LEU A 201 1.65 13.29 6.87
N VAL A 202 0.66 12.55 6.36
CA VAL A 202 -0.47 12.05 7.19
C VAL A 202 -0.10 10.78 7.94
N THR A 203 0.84 10.00 7.42
CA THR A 203 1.33 8.76 8.07
C THR A 203 2.12 9.03 9.34
N ASP A 204 2.91 10.11 9.38
CA ASP A 204 3.74 10.52 10.52
C ASP A 204 2.89 11.09 11.67
#